data_64a3423efe35f067558bc698d95ec815
#
_entry.id   64a3423efe35f067558bc698d95ec815
#
_cell.length_a   1.000
_cell.length_b   1.000
_cell.length_c   1.000
_cell.angle_alpha   90.00
_cell.angle_beta   90.00
_cell.angle_gamma   90.00
#
_symmetry.space_group_name_H-M   'P 1'
#
loop_
_entity.id
_entity.type
_entity.pdbx_description
1 polymer ?
#
loop_
_entity_poly.entity_id
_entity_poly.type
_entity_poly.pdbx_seq_one_letter_code
_entity_poly.pdbx_strand_id
1 'polypeptide(L)'
;MELIQTLFAKFVNYETISYLIVGVLTTIISIAVFTGCYRKLKWSTVVSNIISWIVAVAFAYVANKIFVFQSPSWEIAVVTKELIGFVSARLLTLVLDIVFIYITVDKLHWNDILCKIGSNVIVMIVNYVASKLFIFA
;
A
#
# COMPACT_ATOMS: atom_id res chain seq x y z
N MET A 1 -25.60 -22.28 -0.57
CA MET A 1 -25.13 -21.99 0.80
C MET A 1 -23.69 -22.40 1.00
N GLU A 2 -23.33 -23.64 0.68
CA GLU A 2 -21.94 -24.10 0.86
C GLU A 2 -20.94 -23.30 0.03
N LEU A 3 -21.29 -22.97 -1.21
CA LEU A 3 -20.41 -22.17 -2.07
C LEU A 3 -20.15 -20.79 -1.48
N ILE A 4 -21.20 -20.14 -0.97
CA ILE A 4 -21.08 -18.82 -0.33
C ILE A 4 -20.23 -18.90 0.93
N GLN A 5 -20.44 -19.92 1.75
CA GLN A 5 -19.66 -20.14 2.96
C GLN A 5 -18.19 -20.42 2.64
N THR A 6 -17.93 -21.21 1.60
CA THR A 6 -16.57 -21.52 1.16
C THR A 6 -15.88 -20.28 0.64
N LEU A 7 -16.56 -19.46 -0.16
CA LEU A 7 -16.02 -18.18 -0.66
C LEU A 7 -15.77 -17.23 0.49
N PHE A 8 -16.73 -17.13 1.43
CA PHE A 8 -16.58 -16.26 2.60
C PHE A 8 -15.38 -16.69 3.44
N ALA A 9 -15.24 -17.98 3.74
CA ALA A 9 -14.10 -18.50 4.50
C ALA A 9 -12.77 -18.28 3.78
N LYS A 10 -12.76 -18.34 2.45
CA LYS A 10 -11.56 -18.10 1.65
C LYS A 10 -11.11 -16.63 1.72
N PHE A 11 -12.05 -15.69 1.79
CA PHE A 11 -11.75 -14.26 1.83
C PHE A 11 -11.63 -13.72 3.26
N VAL A 12 -12.27 -14.36 4.24
CA VAL A 12 -12.28 -13.90 5.63
C VAL A 12 -11.45 -14.87 6.47
N ASN A 13 -10.12 -14.82 6.28
CA ASN A 13 -9.19 -15.59 7.10
C ASN A 13 -8.21 -14.62 7.76
N TYR A 14 -7.37 -15.15 8.65
CA TYR A 14 -6.39 -14.33 9.38
C TYR A 14 -5.51 -13.52 8.44
N GLU A 15 -5.01 -14.15 7.38
CA GLU A 15 -4.10 -13.50 6.44
C GLU A 15 -4.78 -12.33 5.73
N THR A 16 -6.00 -12.53 5.23
CA THR A 16 -6.75 -11.48 4.55
C THR A 16 -7.11 -10.34 5.49
N ILE A 17 -7.61 -10.67 6.69
CA ILE A 17 -8.00 -9.66 7.68
C ILE A 17 -6.79 -8.86 8.14
N SER A 18 -5.69 -9.52 8.47
CA SER A 18 -4.47 -8.83 8.89
C SER A 18 -3.88 -7.99 7.76
N TYR A 19 -3.93 -8.47 6.52
CA TYR A 19 -3.50 -7.69 5.36
C TYR A 19 -4.33 -6.41 5.21
N LEU A 20 -5.64 -6.49 5.37
CA LEU A 20 -6.51 -5.32 5.29
C LEU A 20 -6.23 -4.33 6.42
N ILE A 21 -6.03 -4.81 7.65
CA ILE A 21 -5.68 -3.95 8.77
C ILE A 21 -4.37 -3.22 8.52
N VAL A 22 -3.34 -3.95 8.10
CA VAL A 22 -2.04 -3.36 7.75
C VAL A 22 -2.20 -2.37 6.59
N GLY A 23 -3.05 -2.70 5.60
CA GLY A 23 -3.33 -1.82 4.47
C GLY A 23 -3.96 -0.50 4.91
N VAL A 24 -4.93 -0.56 5.83
CA VAL A 24 -5.56 0.66 6.38
C VAL A 24 -4.55 1.49 7.15
N LEU A 25 -3.75 0.86 8.02
CA LEU A 25 -2.72 1.58 8.79
C LEU A 25 -1.67 2.19 7.86
N THR A 26 -1.25 1.46 6.83
CA THR A 26 -0.31 1.96 5.83
C THR A 26 -0.89 3.18 5.10
N THR A 27 -2.17 3.13 4.76
CA THR A 27 -2.87 4.24 4.13
C THR A 27 -2.90 5.47 5.03
N ILE A 28 -3.19 5.30 6.31
CA ILE A 28 -3.19 6.39 7.29
C ILE A 28 -1.80 7.03 7.38
N ILE A 29 -0.75 6.21 7.46
CA ILE A 29 0.63 6.70 7.51
C ILE A 29 0.96 7.46 6.22
N SER A 30 0.60 6.91 5.07
CA SER A 30 0.85 7.54 3.77
C SER A 30 0.17 8.92 3.68
N ILE A 31 -1.09 9.01 4.10
CA ILE A 31 -1.84 10.26 4.09
C ILE A 31 -1.22 11.27 5.05
N ALA A 32 -0.87 10.84 6.27
CA ALA A 32 -0.27 11.71 7.28
C ALA A 32 1.06 12.30 6.80
N VAL A 33 1.93 11.47 6.24
CA VAL A 33 3.24 11.92 5.75
C VAL A 33 3.06 12.82 4.52
N PHE A 34 2.20 12.44 3.57
CA PHE A 34 1.92 13.26 2.39
C PHE A 34 1.40 14.64 2.79
N THR A 35 0.40 14.68 3.67
CA THR A 35 -0.19 15.93 4.11
C THR A 35 0.81 16.81 4.84
N GLY A 36 1.64 16.22 5.71
CA GLY A 36 2.70 16.95 6.40
C GLY A 36 3.70 17.57 5.42
N CYS A 37 4.14 16.82 4.43
CA CYS A 37 5.08 17.32 3.42
C CYS A 37 4.44 18.38 2.52
N TYR A 38 3.23 18.14 2.07
CA TYR A 38 2.56 19.02 1.10
C TYR A 38 2.06 20.29 1.75
N ARG A 39 1.34 20.19 2.88
CA ARG A 39 0.71 21.36 3.50
C ARG A 39 1.63 22.12 4.45
N LYS A 40 2.43 21.43 5.25
CA LYS A 40 3.29 22.07 6.25
C LYS A 40 4.65 22.46 5.71
N LEU A 41 5.30 21.53 4.99
CA LEU A 41 6.63 21.82 4.40
C LEU A 41 6.53 22.45 3.03
N LYS A 42 5.34 22.47 2.44
CA LYS A 42 5.06 23.04 1.12
C LYS A 42 5.92 22.44 0.00
N TRP A 43 6.20 21.14 0.10
CA TRP A 43 6.90 20.42 -0.95
C TRP A 43 5.93 20.14 -2.10
N SER A 44 6.46 19.80 -3.28
CA SER A 44 5.62 19.45 -4.43
C SER A 44 4.83 18.18 -4.17
N THR A 45 3.75 17.98 -4.91
CA THR A 45 2.95 16.75 -4.79
C THR A 45 3.77 15.51 -5.12
N VAL A 46 4.64 15.60 -6.14
CA VAL A 46 5.49 14.48 -6.54
C VAL A 46 6.46 14.10 -5.42
N VAL A 47 7.18 15.07 -4.87
CA VAL A 47 8.15 14.82 -3.78
C VAL A 47 7.42 14.32 -2.54
N SER A 48 6.31 14.96 -2.16
CA SER A 48 5.53 14.55 -0.99
C SER A 48 5.02 13.12 -1.15
N ASN A 49 4.60 12.75 -2.36
CA ASN A 49 4.09 11.42 -2.63
C ASN A 49 5.20 10.36 -2.57
N ILE A 50 6.38 10.67 -3.10
CA ILE A 50 7.52 9.74 -3.05
C ILE A 50 7.95 9.50 -1.60
N ILE A 51 8.05 10.56 -0.79
CA ILE A 51 8.44 10.43 0.62
C ILE A 51 7.38 9.61 1.39
N SER A 52 6.09 9.91 1.19
CA SER A 52 5.02 9.16 1.83
C SER A 52 5.05 7.69 1.42
N TRP A 53 5.35 7.41 0.16
CA TRP A 53 5.47 6.04 -0.35
C TRP A 53 6.62 5.29 0.34
N ILE A 54 7.80 5.92 0.46
CA ILE A 54 8.94 5.28 1.11
C ILE A 54 8.61 4.91 2.55
N VAL A 55 8.03 5.83 3.30
CA VAL A 55 7.66 5.58 4.70
C VAL A 55 6.59 4.49 4.79
N ALA A 56 5.57 4.57 3.93
CA ALA A 56 4.48 3.60 3.92
C ALA A 56 4.95 2.20 3.55
N VAL A 57 5.84 2.08 2.55
CA VAL A 57 6.38 0.79 2.12
C VAL A 57 7.24 0.17 3.23
N ALA A 58 8.06 0.96 3.89
CA ALA A 58 8.88 0.46 5.00
C ALA A 58 8.00 -0.08 6.12
N PHE A 59 6.96 0.65 6.51
CA PHE A 59 6.01 0.19 7.52
C PHE A 59 5.28 -1.07 7.05
N ALA A 60 4.77 -1.07 5.82
CA ALA A 60 3.99 -2.17 5.29
C ALA A 60 4.83 -3.45 5.20
N TYR A 61 6.10 -3.34 4.81
CA TYR A 61 6.98 -4.50 4.75
C TYR A 61 7.16 -5.14 6.14
N VAL A 62 7.51 -4.33 7.14
CA VAL A 62 7.75 -4.82 8.49
C VAL A 62 6.47 -5.41 9.08
N ALA A 63 5.35 -4.71 8.93
CA ALA A 63 4.07 -5.16 9.46
C ALA A 63 3.57 -6.44 8.77
N ASN A 64 3.70 -6.52 7.44
CA ASN A 64 3.32 -7.72 6.71
C ASN A 64 4.20 -8.91 7.07
N LYS A 65 5.50 -8.68 7.23
CA LYS A 65 6.42 -9.75 7.63
C LYS A 65 6.05 -10.33 8.99
N ILE A 66 5.76 -9.47 9.95
CA ILE A 66 5.50 -9.89 11.33
C ILE A 66 4.08 -10.42 11.50
N PHE A 67 3.08 -9.68 11.02
CA PHE A 67 1.68 -9.94 11.35
C PHE A 67 0.91 -10.72 10.28
N VAL A 68 1.22 -10.52 9.02
CA VAL A 68 0.46 -11.15 7.92
C VAL A 68 1.09 -12.49 7.51
N PHE A 69 2.34 -12.45 7.10
CA PHE A 69 3.03 -13.64 6.61
C PHE A 69 3.76 -14.39 7.70
N GLN A 70 3.92 -13.78 8.87
CA GLN A 70 4.55 -14.39 10.04
C GLN A 70 5.88 -15.06 9.70
N SER A 71 6.69 -14.37 8.88
CA SER A 71 7.99 -14.86 8.48
C SER A 71 8.99 -14.66 9.65
N PRO A 72 9.46 -15.74 10.25
CA PRO A 72 10.31 -15.62 11.47
C PRO A 72 11.76 -15.29 11.17
N SER A 73 12.21 -15.50 9.94
CA SER A 73 13.63 -15.36 9.61
C SER A 73 13.98 -13.92 9.25
N TRP A 74 15.02 -13.41 9.91
CA TRP A 74 15.61 -12.11 9.61
C TRP A 74 17.00 -12.27 8.98
N GLU A 75 17.28 -13.46 8.43
CA GLU A 75 18.52 -13.67 7.68
C GLU A 75 18.58 -12.75 6.47
N ILE A 76 19.78 -12.24 6.17
CA ILE A 76 19.96 -11.26 5.08
C ILE A 76 19.42 -11.80 3.76
N ALA A 77 19.65 -13.07 3.44
CA ALA A 77 19.18 -13.68 2.19
C ALA A 77 17.66 -13.68 2.10
N VAL A 78 16.96 -14.03 3.18
CA VAL A 78 15.50 -14.08 3.23
C VAL A 78 14.92 -12.69 3.16
N VAL A 79 15.43 -11.75 3.96
CA VAL A 79 14.97 -10.36 3.98
C VAL A 79 15.16 -9.70 2.61
N THR A 80 16.32 -9.93 1.98
CA THR A 80 16.60 -9.37 0.66
C THR A 80 15.60 -9.89 -0.39
N LYS A 81 15.33 -11.19 -0.41
CA LYS A 81 14.39 -11.80 -1.34
C LYS A 81 12.96 -11.25 -1.14
N GLU A 82 12.50 -11.23 0.11
CA GLU A 82 11.18 -10.70 0.43
C GLU A 82 11.06 -9.23 0.06
N LEU A 83 12.07 -8.44 0.41
CA LEU A 83 12.08 -7.00 0.17
C LEU A 83 12.09 -6.68 -1.32
N ILE A 84 12.90 -7.39 -2.11
CA ILE A 84 12.93 -7.20 -3.57
C ILE A 84 11.56 -7.48 -4.17
N GLY A 85 10.93 -8.60 -3.81
CA GLY A 85 9.61 -8.93 -4.31
C GLY A 85 8.55 -7.91 -3.90
N PHE A 86 8.57 -7.49 -2.64
CA PHE A 86 7.61 -6.54 -2.10
C PHE A 86 7.77 -5.16 -2.75
N VAL A 87 8.99 -4.65 -2.83
CA VAL A 87 9.26 -3.33 -3.42
C VAL A 87 8.97 -3.34 -4.92
N SER A 88 9.31 -4.42 -5.63
CA SER A 88 9.00 -4.51 -7.06
C SER A 88 7.51 -4.40 -7.35
N ALA A 89 6.67 -5.10 -6.58
CA ALA A 89 5.23 -5.01 -6.71
C ALA A 89 4.73 -3.59 -6.41
N ARG A 90 5.32 -2.94 -5.42
CA ARG A 90 4.93 -1.59 -5.02
C ARG A 90 5.38 -0.52 -6.02
N LEU A 91 6.50 -0.72 -6.70
CA LEU A 91 6.97 0.23 -7.71
C LEU A 91 5.98 0.38 -8.86
N LEU A 92 5.31 -0.70 -9.26
CA LEU A 92 4.31 -0.65 -10.32
C LEU A 92 3.14 0.26 -9.94
N THR A 93 2.71 0.20 -8.68
CA THR A 93 1.60 1.03 -8.21
C THR A 93 2.04 2.45 -7.85
N LEU A 94 3.34 2.67 -7.57
CA LEU A 94 3.86 4.00 -7.31
C LEU A 94 3.66 4.93 -8.50
N VAL A 95 3.90 4.44 -9.72
CA VAL A 95 3.71 5.24 -10.93
C VAL A 95 2.26 5.68 -11.05
N LEU A 96 1.31 4.77 -10.81
CA LEU A 96 -0.12 5.11 -10.84
C LEU A 96 -0.47 6.15 -9.78
N ASP A 97 0.08 6.01 -8.59
CA ASP A 97 -0.15 6.94 -7.49
C ASP A 97 0.38 8.34 -7.82
N ILE A 98 1.61 8.43 -8.34
CA ILE A 98 2.21 9.70 -8.72
C ILE A 98 1.38 10.39 -9.81
N VAL A 99 1.02 9.66 -10.87
CA VAL A 99 0.25 10.22 -11.99
C VAL A 99 -1.12 10.69 -11.51
N PHE A 100 -1.81 9.87 -10.70
CA PHE A 100 -3.13 10.21 -10.18
C PHE A 100 -3.08 11.51 -9.35
N ILE A 101 -2.16 11.59 -8.40
CA ILE A 101 -2.03 12.76 -7.52
C ILE A 101 -1.61 14.00 -8.32
N TYR A 102 -0.68 13.85 -9.25
CA TYR A 102 -0.26 14.98 -10.08
C TYR A 102 -1.43 15.55 -10.89
N ILE A 103 -2.22 14.68 -11.53
CA ILE A 103 -3.35 15.13 -12.34
C ILE A 103 -4.44 15.75 -11.45
N THR A 104 -4.81 15.08 -10.37
CA THR A 104 -5.96 15.53 -9.56
C THR A 104 -5.64 16.75 -8.71
N VAL A 105 -4.44 16.83 -8.14
CA VAL A 105 -4.08 17.94 -7.25
C VAL A 105 -3.44 19.09 -8.03
N ASP A 106 -2.44 18.81 -8.85
CA ASP A 106 -1.68 19.89 -9.52
C ASP A 106 -2.42 20.44 -10.74
N LYS A 107 -3.10 19.63 -11.51
CA LYS A 107 -3.80 20.06 -12.75
C LYS A 107 -5.25 20.41 -12.50
N LEU A 108 -6.00 19.59 -11.77
CA LEU A 108 -7.43 19.82 -11.53
C LEU A 108 -7.72 20.59 -10.26
N HIS A 109 -6.70 20.77 -9.41
CA HIS A 109 -6.81 21.51 -8.14
C HIS A 109 -7.86 20.94 -7.18
N TRP A 110 -8.01 19.60 -7.19
CA TRP A 110 -8.89 18.92 -6.26
C TRP A 110 -8.26 18.88 -4.86
N ASN A 111 -9.07 18.55 -3.84
CA ASN A 111 -8.60 18.48 -2.46
C ASN A 111 -7.49 17.43 -2.32
N ASP A 112 -6.33 17.84 -1.81
CA ASP A 112 -5.14 16.99 -1.67
C ASP A 112 -5.36 15.76 -0.78
N ILE A 113 -6.08 15.93 0.34
CA ILE A 113 -6.36 14.81 1.27
C ILE A 113 -7.30 13.81 0.62
N LEU A 114 -8.39 14.28 0.00
CA LEU A 114 -9.37 13.40 -0.66
C LEU A 114 -8.73 12.66 -1.85
N CYS A 115 -7.88 13.35 -2.62
CA CYS A 115 -7.16 12.71 -3.73
C CYS A 115 -6.19 11.64 -3.22
N LYS A 116 -5.49 11.90 -2.12
CA LYS A 116 -4.57 10.92 -1.54
C LYS A 116 -5.32 9.70 -1.02
N ILE A 117 -6.47 9.89 -0.39
CA ILE A 117 -7.33 8.78 0.05
C ILE A 117 -7.76 7.95 -1.16
N GLY A 118 -8.25 8.60 -2.21
CA GLY A 118 -8.68 7.91 -3.44
C GLY A 118 -7.54 7.14 -4.09
N SER A 119 -6.38 7.75 -4.20
CA SER A 119 -5.20 7.10 -4.77
C SER A 119 -4.80 5.86 -3.96
N ASN A 120 -4.77 5.96 -2.63
CA ASN A 120 -4.42 4.82 -1.79
C ASN A 120 -5.44 3.69 -1.88
N VAL A 121 -6.72 4.01 -2.01
CA VAL A 121 -7.76 2.99 -2.22
C VAL A 121 -7.52 2.25 -3.53
N ILE A 122 -7.26 3.00 -4.62
CA ILE A 122 -6.98 2.39 -5.93
C ILE A 122 -5.74 1.49 -5.85
N VAL A 123 -4.65 1.99 -5.24
CA VAL A 123 -3.40 1.22 -5.08
C VAL A 123 -3.65 -0.04 -4.27
N MET A 124 -4.41 0.05 -3.18
CA MET A 124 -4.72 -1.10 -2.34
C MET A 124 -5.49 -2.17 -3.11
N ILE A 125 -6.49 -1.76 -3.90
CA ILE A 125 -7.27 -2.68 -4.72
C ILE A 125 -6.38 -3.36 -5.77
N VAL A 126 -5.55 -2.58 -6.47
CA VAL A 126 -4.65 -3.11 -7.49
C VAL A 126 -3.65 -4.09 -6.87
N ASN A 127 -3.06 -3.74 -5.72
CA ASN A 127 -2.12 -4.61 -5.01
C ASN A 127 -2.79 -5.90 -4.56
N TYR A 128 -4.02 -5.82 -4.06
CA TYR A 128 -4.76 -7.00 -3.62
C TYR A 128 -5.05 -7.95 -4.80
N VAL A 129 -5.55 -7.40 -5.91
CA VAL A 129 -5.85 -8.17 -7.11
C VAL A 129 -4.58 -8.81 -7.67
N ALA A 130 -3.50 -8.03 -7.78
CA ALA A 130 -2.22 -8.53 -8.28
C ALA A 130 -1.66 -9.63 -7.39
N SER A 131 -1.71 -9.45 -6.07
CA SER A 131 -1.24 -10.46 -5.12
C SER A 131 -2.03 -11.75 -5.25
N LYS A 132 -3.34 -11.65 -5.38
CA LYS A 132 -4.20 -12.81 -5.47
C LYS A 132 -3.99 -13.57 -6.78
N LEU A 133 -3.84 -12.86 -7.90
CA LEU A 133 -3.71 -13.48 -9.21
C LEU A 133 -2.30 -13.99 -9.50
N PHE A 134 -1.27 -13.29 -9.03
CA PHE A 134 0.11 -13.57 -9.43
C PHE A 134 0.98 -14.13 -8.32
N ILE A 135 0.71 -13.80 -7.07
CA ILE A 135 1.54 -14.22 -5.94
C ILE A 135 0.96 -15.45 -5.24
N PHE A 136 -0.35 -15.46 -5.02
CA PHE A 136 -1.02 -16.53 -4.27
C PHE A 136 -1.92 -17.42 -5.15
N ALA A 137 -1.81 -17.29 -6.46
CA ALA A 137 -2.56 -18.15 -7.39
C ALA A 137 -1.92 -19.57 -7.49
#